data_5d3986052ccf291510233da13b877c77
#
_entry.id   5d3986052ccf291510233da13b877c77
#
_cell.length_a   1.000
_cell.length_b   1.000
_cell.length_c   1.000
_cell.angle_alpha   90.00
_cell.angle_beta   90.00
_cell.angle_gamma   90.00
#
_symmetry.space_group_name_H-M   'P 1'
#
loop_
_entity.id
_entity.type
_entity.pdbx_description
1 polymer ?
#
loop_
_entity_poly.entity_id
_entity_poly.type
_entity_poly.pdbx_seq_one_letter_code
_entity_poly.pdbx_strand_id
1 'polypeptide(L)'
;MKKRYLGLIGAAWLFSSMAMALTLDEAKQQGRVGETLNGYIAPVKQDAETLTLVKNINAGRTEKYQQVADSNHIAIDDVARMAGQKLVARAPRGNTYAA
;
A
#
# COMPACT_ATOMS: atom_id res chain seq x y z
N MET A 1 20.03 -38.03 -4.04
CA MET A 1 18.64 -38.05 -4.52
C MET A 1 17.63 -37.65 -3.48
N LYS A 2 17.65 -38.28 -2.34
CA LYS A 2 16.68 -38.03 -1.30
C LYS A 2 16.73 -36.63 -0.75
N LYS A 3 17.89 -36.02 -0.79
CA LYS A 3 18.08 -34.67 -0.26
C LYS A 3 17.26 -33.61 -1.00
N ARG A 4 16.95 -33.87 -2.25
CA ARG A 4 16.19 -32.93 -3.06
C ARG A 4 14.76 -32.75 -2.58
N TYR A 5 14.21 -33.78 -2.02
CA TYR A 5 12.83 -33.69 -1.54
C TYR A 5 12.70 -32.76 -0.36
N LEU A 6 13.72 -32.72 0.47
CA LEU A 6 13.70 -31.83 1.63
C LEU A 6 13.73 -30.37 1.20
N GLY A 7 14.46 -30.05 0.17
CA GLY A 7 14.51 -28.69 -0.34
C GLY A 7 13.18 -28.21 -0.85
N LEU A 8 12.44 -29.09 -1.51
CA LEU A 8 11.11 -28.74 -2.02
C LEU A 8 10.13 -28.43 -0.92
N ILE A 9 10.19 -29.19 0.16
CA ILE A 9 9.32 -28.97 1.30
C ILE A 9 9.61 -27.61 1.94
N GLY A 10 10.87 -27.25 2.06
CA GLY A 10 11.25 -25.97 2.61
C GLY A 10 10.71 -24.81 1.78
N ALA A 11 10.73 -24.93 0.47
CA ALA A 11 10.20 -23.89 -0.42
C ALA A 11 8.70 -23.70 -0.21
N ALA A 12 7.95 -24.77 -0.03
CA ALA A 12 6.52 -24.69 0.20
C ALA A 12 6.19 -23.90 1.47
N TRP A 13 6.98 -24.04 2.49
CA TRP A 13 6.81 -23.29 3.71
C TRP A 13 6.91 -21.79 3.49
N LEU A 14 7.89 -21.37 2.72
CA LEU A 14 8.10 -19.96 2.44
C LEU A 14 6.90 -19.34 1.72
N PHE A 15 6.34 -20.05 0.77
CA PHE A 15 5.16 -19.55 0.07
C PHE A 15 3.98 -19.37 0.99
N SER A 16 3.76 -20.28 1.89
CA SER A 16 2.66 -20.18 2.83
C SER A 16 2.76 -18.90 3.66
N SER A 17 3.96 -18.57 4.11
CA SER A 17 4.16 -17.36 4.91
C SER A 17 3.85 -16.10 4.11
N MET A 18 4.26 -16.05 2.85
CA MET A 18 4.04 -14.88 2.01
C MET A 18 2.57 -14.67 1.69
N ALA A 19 1.80 -15.77 1.61
CA ALA A 19 0.38 -15.68 1.28
C ALA A 19 -0.44 -15.02 2.39
N MET A 20 0.13 -14.82 3.57
CA MET A 20 -0.57 -14.21 4.70
C MET A 20 -0.48 -12.68 4.76
N ALA A 21 0.33 -12.08 3.90
CA ALA A 21 0.50 -10.63 3.93
C ALA A 21 -0.73 -9.91 3.37
N LEU A 22 -1.21 -8.91 4.09
CA LEU A 22 -2.33 -8.09 3.64
C LEU A 22 -1.88 -7.17 2.50
N THR A 23 -2.64 -7.16 1.42
CA THR A 23 -2.37 -6.27 0.28
C THR A 23 -3.24 -5.01 0.37
N LEU A 24 -2.85 -3.97 -0.39
CA LEU A 24 -3.61 -2.74 -0.45
C LEU A 24 -5.02 -3.01 -1.00
N ASP A 25 -5.13 -3.80 -2.06
CA ASP A 25 -6.43 -4.11 -2.64
C ASP A 25 -7.34 -4.82 -1.64
N GLU A 26 -6.79 -5.79 -0.93
CA GLU A 26 -7.56 -6.50 0.11
C GLU A 26 -8.01 -5.54 1.20
N ALA A 27 -7.12 -4.66 1.64
CA ALA A 27 -7.43 -3.70 2.69
C ALA A 27 -8.55 -2.75 2.26
N LYS A 28 -8.53 -2.31 1.01
CA LYS A 28 -9.60 -1.47 0.46
C LYS A 28 -10.92 -2.23 0.40
N GLN A 29 -10.90 -3.45 -0.09
CA GLN A 29 -12.10 -4.28 -0.19
C GLN A 29 -12.74 -4.53 1.18
N GLN A 30 -11.91 -4.67 2.19
CA GLN A 30 -12.37 -4.91 3.55
C GLN A 30 -12.70 -3.64 4.33
N GLY A 31 -12.54 -2.48 3.71
CA GLY A 31 -12.83 -1.21 4.36
C GLY A 31 -11.86 -0.84 5.46
N ARG A 32 -10.64 -1.36 5.41
CA ARG A 32 -9.61 -1.08 6.43
C ARG A 32 -8.88 0.24 6.20
N VAL A 33 -8.77 0.66 4.95
CA VAL A 33 -8.05 1.87 4.56
C VAL A 33 -8.84 2.64 3.52
N GLY A 34 -8.53 3.92 3.36
CA GLY A 34 -9.11 4.76 2.33
C GLY A 34 -8.08 5.72 1.74
N GLU A 35 -8.33 6.16 0.53
CA GLU A 35 -7.51 7.19 -0.11
C GLU A 35 -7.83 8.56 0.46
N THR A 36 -6.84 9.44 0.51
CA THR A 36 -7.04 10.82 0.94
C THR A 36 -6.59 11.79 -0.15
N LEU A 37 -7.09 13.03 -0.05
CA LEU A 37 -6.74 14.06 -1.03
C LEU A 37 -5.28 14.51 -0.93
N ASN A 38 -4.59 14.17 0.16
CA ASN A 38 -3.17 14.53 0.28
C ASN A 38 -2.23 13.54 -0.40
N GLY A 39 -2.75 12.48 -1.02
CA GLY A 39 -1.95 11.54 -1.79
C GLY A 39 -1.55 10.27 -1.06
N TYR A 40 -1.96 10.11 0.17
CA TYR A 40 -1.61 8.95 1.00
C TYR A 40 -2.86 8.22 1.43
N ILE A 41 -2.70 6.96 1.86
CA ILE A 41 -3.83 6.24 2.44
C ILE A 41 -3.88 6.50 3.93
N ALA A 42 -5.08 6.37 4.49
CA ALA A 42 -5.29 6.50 5.93
C ALA A 42 -5.97 5.24 6.46
N PRO A 43 -5.68 4.85 7.71
CA PRO A 43 -6.32 3.66 8.28
C PRO A 43 -7.73 4.01 8.75
N VAL A 44 -8.70 3.18 8.37
CA VAL A 44 -10.05 3.24 8.92
C VAL A 44 -10.10 2.34 10.15
N LYS A 45 -9.47 1.17 10.07
CA LYS A 45 -9.28 0.30 11.22
C LYS A 45 -7.91 0.49 11.79
N GLN A 46 -7.81 0.41 13.12
CA GLN A 46 -6.56 0.71 13.83
C GLN A 46 -5.82 -0.55 14.29
N ASP A 47 -6.06 -1.69 13.67
CA ASP A 47 -5.35 -2.92 14.02
C ASP A 47 -3.90 -2.88 13.49
N ALA A 48 -3.04 -3.70 14.09
CA ALA A 48 -1.61 -3.69 13.79
C ALA A 48 -1.31 -4.00 12.32
N GLU A 49 -2.03 -4.93 11.74
CA GLU A 49 -1.84 -5.33 10.35
C GLU A 49 -2.15 -4.17 9.40
N THR A 50 -3.25 -3.48 9.64
CA THR A 50 -3.65 -2.33 8.83
C THR A 50 -2.65 -1.19 8.98
N LEU A 51 -2.22 -0.89 10.20
CA LEU A 51 -1.26 0.20 10.43
C LEU A 51 0.08 -0.08 9.78
N THR A 52 0.54 -1.32 9.81
CA THR A 52 1.78 -1.72 9.14
C THR A 52 1.66 -1.53 7.63
N LEU A 53 0.54 -1.95 7.06
CA LEU A 53 0.30 -1.76 5.63
C LEU A 53 0.31 -0.28 5.26
N VAL A 54 -0.40 0.55 6.02
CA VAL A 54 -0.47 1.99 5.76
C VAL A 54 0.94 2.61 5.77
N LYS A 55 1.74 2.25 6.75
CA LYS A 55 3.11 2.75 6.84
C LYS A 55 3.92 2.38 5.61
N ASN A 56 3.86 1.12 5.20
CA ASN A 56 4.65 0.62 4.08
C ASN A 56 4.20 1.19 2.75
N ILE A 57 2.90 1.28 2.53
CA ILE A 57 2.37 1.85 1.29
C ILE A 57 2.73 3.33 1.19
N ASN A 58 2.54 4.07 2.27
CA ASN A 58 2.83 5.51 2.25
C ASN A 58 4.33 5.80 2.09
N ALA A 59 5.19 4.94 2.63
CA ALA A 59 6.64 5.07 2.41
C ALA A 59 6.99 4.91 0.94
N GLY A 60 6.41 3.91 0.28
CA GLY A 60 6.61 3.71 -1.16
C GLY A 60 6.08 4.87 -1.98
N ARG A 61 4.94 5.41 -1.61
CA ARG A 61 4.37 6.58 -2.29
C ARG A 61 5.25 7.81 -2.11
N THR A 62 5.80 8.01 -0.92
CA THR A 62 6.72 9.13 -0.68
C THR A 62 7.92 9.06 -1.63
N GLU A 63 8.51 7.88 -1.78
CA GLU A 63 9.63 7.71 -2.71
C GLU A 63 9.23 8.05 -4.13
N LYS A 64 8.08 7.58 -4.56
CA LYS A 64 7.60 7.83 -5.91
C LYS A 64 7.31 9.31 -6.13
N TYR A 65 6.64 9.94 -5.18
CA TYR A 65 6.32 11.37 -5.28
C TYR A 65 7.59 12.22 -5.30
N GLN A 66 8.60 11.83 -4.52
CA GLN A 66 9.86 12.55 -4.50
C GLN A 66 10.57 12.46 -5.85
N GLN A 67 10.56 11.29 -6.49
CA GLN A 67 11.13 11.12 -7.82
C GLN A 67 10.47 12.04 -8.84
N VAL A 68 9.15 12.11 -8.81
CA VAL A 68 8.39 12.98 -9.73
C VAL A 68 8.67 14.44 -9.43
N ALA A 69 8.69 14.82 -8.15
CA ALA A 69 8.97 16.18 -7.74
C ALA A 69 10.34 16.63 -8.21
N ASP A 70 11.35 15.78 -8.01
CA ASP A 70 12.72 16.08 -8.42
C ASP A 70 12.85 16.21 -9.93
N SER A 71 12.20 15.31 -10.68
CA SER A 71 12.25 15.32 -12.15
C SER A 71 11.58 16.54 -12.75
N ASN A 72 10.59 17.11 -12.08
CA ASN A 72 9.80 18.23 -12.59
C ASN A 72 10.10 19.55 -11.87
N HIS A 73 11.02 19.56 -10.94
CA HIS A 73 11.41 20.75 -10.17
C HIS A 73 10.22 21.41 -9.47
N ILE A 74 9.38 20.60 -8.84
CA ILE A 74 8.24 21.07 -8.06
C ILE A 74 8.29 20.48 -6.66
N ALA A 75 7.49 21.01 -5.75
CA ALA A 75 7.43 20.55 -4.39
C ALA A 75 6.75 19.17 -4.32
N ILE A 76 7.23 18.30 -3.42
CA ILE A 76 6.65 16.98 -3.23
C ILE A 76 5.16 17.08 -2.81
N ASP A 77 4.80 18.09 -2.03
CA ASP A 77 3.42 18.28 -1.60
C ASP A 77 2.48 18.51 -2.78
N ASP A 78 2.96 19.18 -3.81
CA ASP A 78 2.15 19.42 -5.02
C ASP A 78 1.92 18.12 -5.77
N VAL A 79 2.96 17.29 -5.88
CA VAL A 79 2.85 15.97 -6.52
C VAL A 79 1.86 15.10 -5.74
N ALA A 80 2.00 15.08 -4.43
CA ALA A 80 1.14 14.27 -3.57
C ALA A 80 -0.32 14.69 -3.69
N ARG A 81 -0.60 15.98 -3.71
CA ARG A 81 -1.97 16.48 -3.87
C ARG A 81 -2.56 16.12 -5.23
N MET A 82 -1.77 16.26 -6.28
CA MET A 82 -2.26 15.87 -7.61
C MET A 82 -2.58 14.38 -7.67
N ALA A 83 -1.71 13.56 -7.08
CA ALA A 83 -1.95 12.12 -6.99
C ALA A 83 -3.20 11.81 -6.16
N GLY A 84 -3.37 12.52 -5.04
CA GLY A 84 -4.51 12.32 -4.15
C GLY A 84 -5.84 12.59 -4.85
N GLN A 85 -5.90 13.66 -5.60
CA GLN A 85 -7.11 14.00 -6.36
C GLN A 85 -7.48 12.89 -7.34
N LYS A 86 -6.49 12.35 -8.05
CA LYS A 86 -6.73 11.26 -9.00
C LYS A 86 -7.12 9.96 -8.31
N LEU A 87 -6.45 9.64 -7.22
CA LEU A 87 -6.71 8.39 -6.49
C LEU A 87 -8.09 8.41 -5.86
N VAL A 88 -8.49 9.53 -5.28
CA VAL A 88 -9.82 9.66 -4.68
C VAL A 88 -10.89 9.58 -5.77
N ALA A 89 -10.67 10.22 -6.92
CA ALA A 89 -11.62 10.20 -8.02
C ALA A 89 -11.84 8.79 -8.60
N ARG A 90 -10.81 7.95 -8.55
CA ARG A 90 -10.90 6.57 -9.05
C ARG A 90 -11.43 5.59 -8.02
N ALA A 91 -11.35 5.94 -6.74
CA ALA A 91 -11.69 5.00 -5.68
C ALA A 91 -13.20 4.70 -5.72
N PRO A 92 -13.59 3.44 -5.53
CA PRO A 92 -15.00 3.12 -5.37
C PRO A 92 -15.57 3.86 -4.15
N ARG A 93 -16.86 4.11 -4.19
CA ARG A 93 -17.53 4.75 -3.08
C ARG A 93 -17.27 3.93 -1.79
N GLY A 94 -16.87 4.61 -0.74
CA GLY A 94 -16.51 3.96 0.52
C GLY A 94 -15.04 3.71 0.70
N ASN A 95 -14.23 3.91 -0.33
CA ASN A 95 -12.77 3.72 -0.26
C ASN A 95 -12.01 5.04 -0.19
N THR A 96 -12.68 6.11 0.14
CA THR A 96 -12.05 7.40 0.40
C THR A 96 -12.17 7.73 1.86
N TYR A 97 -11.18 8.42 2.38
CA TYR A 97 -11.14 8.85 3.78
C TYR A 97 -11.22 10.36 3.82
N ALA A 98 -12.31 10.85 4.38
CA ALA A 98 -12.52 12.29 4.52
C ALA A 98 -11.86 12.74 5.82
N ALA A 99 -10.63 13.14 5.73
CA ALA A 99 -9.90 13.61 6.90
C ALA A 99 -10.05 15.11 7.06
#